data_645361cabebe17e53e7690e28c82fd2a
#
_entry.id   645361cabebe17e53e7690e28c82fd2a
#
_cell.length_a   1.000
_cell.length_b   1.000
_cell.length_c   1.000
_cell.angle_alpha   90.00
_cell.angle_beta   90.00
_cell.angle_gamma   90.00
#
_symmetry.space_group_name_H-M   'P 1'
#
loop_
_entity.id
_entity.type
_entity.pdbx_description
1 polymer ?
#
loop_
_entity_poly.entity_id
_entity_poly.type
_entity_poly.pdbx_seq_one_letter_code
_entity_poly.pdbx_strand_id
1 'polypeptide(L)'
;YLGDDFSGDACYSASFTCKSPALCRFLDLGDVRFACSVKLNGVDLGARMLGPFVFETGDALKSGKNVLEITVTNTIANAVSTDHAREEWAKTAPLSFYECLVRTFEKSSYASGLFGPVCIRE
;
A
#
# COMPACT_ATOMS: atom_id res chain seq x y z
N TYR A 1 -7.81 -6.71 -9.37
CA TYR A 1 -7.05 -5.70 -10.12
C TYR A 1 -7.88 -4.42 -10.21
N LEU A 2 -7.34 -3.30 -9.74
CA LEU A 2 -8.05 -2.02 -9.62
C LEU A 2 -7.86 -1.09 -10.84
N GLY A 3 -7.06 -1.50 -11.83
CA GLY A 3 -6.71 -0.71 -13.01
C GLY A 3 -5.39 0.06 -12.86
N ASP A 4 -4.79 0.42 -14.01
CA ASP A 4 -3.49 1.10 -14.06
C ASP A 4 -3.57 2.58 -13.67
N ASP A 5 -4.77 3.15 -13.70
CA ASP A 5 -5.10 4.53 -13.35
C ASP A 5 -5.59 4.70 -11.91
N PHE A 6 -5.70 3.60 -11.16
CA PHE A 6 -6.18 3.65 -9.78
C PHE A 6 -5.23 4.46 -8.89
N SER A 7 -5.82 5.39 -8.15
CA SER A 7 -5.16 6.17 -7.10
C SER A 7 -6.06 6.19 -5.87
N GLY A 8 -5.56 5.75 -4.73
CA GLY A 8 -6.32 5.66 -3.49
C GLY A 8 -5.89 4.49 -2.62
N ASP A 9 -6.80 4.04 -1.79
CA ASP A 9 -6.58 2.99 -0.80
C ASP A 9 -7.10 1.64 -1.29
N ALA A 10 -6.25 0.61 -1.19
CA ALA A 10 -6.62 -0.78 -1.40
C ALA A 10 -6.49 -1.56 -0.09
N CYS A 11 -7.59 -2.18 0.36
CA CYS A 11 -7.59 -2.97 1.58
C CYS A 11 -7.48 -4.46 1.25
N TYR A 12 -6.48 -5.11 1.82
CA TYR A 12 -6.24 -6.55 1.76
C TYR A 12 -6.63 -7.17 3.10
N SER A 13 -7.49 -8.17 3.09
CA SER A 13 -7.89 -8.89 4.29
C SER A 13 -7.62 -10.37 4.17
N ALA A 14 -7.03 -10.95 5.21
CA ALA A 14 -6.71 -12.38 5.26
C ALA A 14 -6.94 -12.95 6.67
N SER A 15 -7.32 -14.23 6.73
CA SER A 15 -7.38 -14.99 7.97
C SER A 15 -6.30 -16.06 7.99
N PHE A 16 -5.63 -16.20 9.11
CA PHE A 16 -4.61 -17.23 9.30
C PHE A 16 -4.65 -17.80 10.72
N THR A 17 -4.00 -18.93 10.92
CA THR A 17 -3.93 -19.59 12.24
C THR A 17 -2.52 -19.54 12.78
N CYS A 18 -2.35 -19.03 13.99
CA CYS A 18 -1.09 -19.03 14.72
C CYS A 18 -1.17 -20.03 15.89
N LYS A 19 -0.16 -20.93 16.01
CA LYS A 19 -0.08 -21.90 17.10
C LYS A 19 0.69 -21.38 18.30
N SER A 20 1.72 -20.55 18.05
CA SER A 20 2.67 -20.10 19.07
C SER A 20 2.92 -18.59 18.95
N PRO A 21 1.96 -17.74 19.36
CA PRO A 21 2.08 -16.28 19.20
C PRO A 21 3.29 -15.70 19.93
N ALA A 22 3.72 -16.29 21.04
CA ALA A 22 4.88 -15.84 21.80
C ALA A 22 6.21 -15.91 21.03
N LEU A 23 6.27 -16.72 19.97
CA LEU A 23 7.45 -16.84 19.08
C LEU A 23 7.33 -15.96 17.83
N CYS A 24 6.21 -15.30 17.62
CA CYS A 24 5.91 -14.57 16.40
C CYS A 24 5.81 -13.07 16.71
N ARG A 25 6.92 -12.40 16.76
CA ARG A 25 7.00 -11.01 17.25
C ARG A 25 6.80 -9.97 16.17
N PHE A 26 7.11 -10.30 14.92
CA PHE A 26 7.13 -9.36 13.83
C PHE A 26 6.27 -9.83 12.66
N LEU A 27 5.46 -8.92 12.14
CA LEU A 27 4.77 -9.04 10.85
C LEU A 27 5.57 -8.27 9.81
N ASP A 28 6.10 -8.97 8.83
CA ASP A 28 6.82 -8.39 7.71
C ASP A 28 5.96 -8.46 6.45
N LEU A 29 5.70 -7.32 5.82
CA LEU A 29 4.89 -7.23 4.62
C LEU A 29 5.70 -7.40 3.33
N GLY A 30 7.04 -7.46 3.42
CA GLY A 30 7.92 -7.52 2.27
C GLY A 30 7.90 -6.23 1.46
N ASP A 31 7.66 -6.33 0.15
CA ASP A 31 7.59 -5.17 -0.74
C ASP A 31 6.16 -4.58 -0.74
N VAL A 32 6.06 -3.32 -0.35
CA VAL A 32 4.83 -2.52 -0.37
C VAL A 32 5.10 -1.22 -1.12
N ARG A 33 4.19 -0.84 -2.02
CA ARG A 33 4.29 0.40 -2.78
C ARG A 33 2.94 1.15 -2.73
N PHE A 34 2.77 2.27 -1.98
CA PHE A 34 3.85 3.05 -1.36
C PHE A 34 3.70 3.07 0.16
N ALA A 35 2.60 3.60 0.69
CA ALA A 35 2.33 3.64 2.13
C ALA A 35 1.42 2.49 2.54
N CYS A 36 1.50 2.08 3.80
CA CYS A 36 0.55 1.11 4.33
C CYS A 36 0.21 1.39 5.79
N SER A 37 -0.98 0.93 6.19
CA SER A 37 -1.38 0.77 7.58
C SER A 37 -1.85 -0.65 7.83
N VAL A 38 -1.69 -1.14 9.06
CA VAL A 38 -1.93 -2.53 9.41
C VAL A 38 -2.80 -2.64 10.65
N LYS A 39 -3.81 -3.51 10.57
CA LYS A 39 -4.59 -3.95 11.73
C LYS A 39 -4.51 -5.45 11.87
N LEU A 40 -4.32 -5.91 13.10
CA LEU A 40 -4.32 -7.33 13.45
C LEU A 40 -5.38 -7.56 14.53
N ASN A 41 -6.38 -8.37 14.22
CA ASN A 41 -7.53 -8.61 15.09
C ASN A 41 -8.25 -7.32 15.54
N GLY A 42 -8.30 -6.32 14.66
CA GLY A 42 -8.88 -5.00 14.94
C GLY A 42 -7.97 -4.04 15.73
N VAL A 43 -6.79 -4.50 16.18
CA VAL A 43 -5.78 -3.65 16.84
C VAL A 43 -4.91 -2.99 15.77
N ASP A 44 -4.79 -1.68 15.84
CA ASP A 44 -3.93 -0.90 14.94
C ASP A 44 -2.45 -1.11 15.31
N LEU A 45 -1.66 -1.63 14.38
CA LEU A 45 -0.21 -1.80 14.53
C LEU A 45 0.57 -0.59 14.01
N GLY A 46 -0.11 0.39 13.43
CA GLY A 46 0.46 1.61 12.91
C GLY A 46 0.55 1.67 11.39
N ALA A 47 1.22 2.72 10.90
CA ALA A 47 1.41 2.98 9.48
C ALA A 47 2.88 3.21 9.14
N ARG A 48 3.25 2.94 7.87
CA ARG A 48 4.58 3.22 7.33
C ARG A 48 4.47 3.76 5.91
N MET A 49 5.30 4.76 5.63
CA MET A 49 5.41 5.38 4.30
C MET A 49 6.68 4.93 3.56
N LEU A 50 7.63 4.35 4.29
CA LEU A 50 8.91 3.87 3.77
C LEU A 50 9.26 2.54 4.45
N GLY A 51 9.97 1.68 3.73
CA GLY A 51 10.49 0.44 4.28
C GLY A 51 11.55 0.63 5.38
N PRO A 52 11.79 -0.38 6.19
CA PRO A 52 11.20 -1.71 6.13
C PRO A 52 9.74 -1.73 6.64
N PHE A 53 8.88 -2.47 5.95
CA PHE A 53 7.47 -2.63 6.30
C PHE A 53 7.28 -3.76 7.31
N VAL A 54 7.86 -3.57 8.48
CA VAL A 54 7.86 -4.53 9.58
C VAL A 54 7.13 -3.92 10.77
N PHE A 55 6.20 -4.66 11.35
CA PHE A 55 5.36 -4.24 12.47
C PHE A 55 5.50 -5.23 13.63
N GLU A 56 5.56 -4.71 14.85
CA GLU A 56 5.50 -5.56 16.04
C GLU A 56 4.05 -6.04 16.24
N THR A 57 3.88 -7.36 16.42
CA THR A 57 2.56 -7.95 16.62
C THR A 57 2.04 -7.73 18.03
N GLY A 58 2.93 -7.68 19.02
CA GLY A 58 2.59 -7.50 20.42
C GLY A 58 1.48 -8.45 20.88
N ASP A 59 0.58 -7.93 21.72
CA ASP A 59 -0.58 -8.67 22.23
C ASP A 59 -1.73 -8.79 21.22
N ALA A 60 -1.60 -8.18 20.03
CA ALA A 60 -2.61 -8.27 18.99
C ALA A 60 -2.67 -9.67 18.35
N LEU A 61 -1.53 -10.40 18.29
CA LEU A 61 -1.47 -11.75 17.77
C LEU A 61 -1.96 -12.76 18.82
N LYS A 62 -2.92 -13.59 18.43
CA LYS A 62 -3.56 -14.58 19.33
C LYS A 62 -3.27 -16.00 18.88
N SER A 63 -3.33 -16.94 19.84
CA SER A 63 -3.36 -18.36 19.51
C SER A 63 -4.67 -18.69 18.81
N GLY A 64 -4.60 -19.51 17.77
CA GLY A 64 -5.76 -19.86 16.94
C GLY A 64 -5.94 -18.89 15.77
N LYS A 65 -7.20 -18.60 15.42
CA LYS A 65 -7.56 -17.79 14.25
C LYS A 65 -7.26 -16.30 14.49
N ASN A 66 -6.62 -15.70 13.51
CA ASN A 66 -6.33 -14.27 13.46
C ASN A 66 -6.86 -13.66 12.15
N VAL A 67 -7.18 -12.39 12.18
CA VAL A 67 -7.58 -11.59 11.02
C VAL A 67 -6.59 -10.44 10.84
N LEU A 68 -6.00 -10.38 9.66
CA LEU A 68 -5.06 -9.34 9.24
C LEU A 68 -5.72 -8.46 8.19
N GLU A 69 -5.65 -7.16 8.39
CA GLU A 69 -6.09 -6.14 7.44
C GLU A 69 -4.91 -5.21 7.13
N ILE A 70 -4.60 -5.07 5.86
CA ILE A 70 -3.52 -4.22 5.36
C ILE A 70 -4.15 -3.24 4.37
N THR A 71 -4.09 -1.96 4.68
CA THR A 71 -4.47 -0.91 3.74
C THR A 71 -3.22 -0.35 3.10
N VAL A 72 -3.15 -0.43 1.78
CA VAL A 72 -2.06 0.17 0.99
C VAL A 72 -2.60 1.38 0.27
N THR A 73 -1.93 2.51 0.45
CA THR A 73 -2.23 3.77 -0.22
C THR A 73 -1.17 4.03 -1.28
N ASN A 74 -1.61 4.18 -2.54
CA ASN A 74 -0.69 4.55 -3.60
C ASN A 74 -0.65 6.08 -3.80
N THR A 75 0.21 6.51 -4.73
CA THR A 75 0.33 7.94 -5.07
C THR A 75 -0.69 8.35 -6.13
N ILE A 76 -0.93 9.65 -6.23
CA ILE A 76 -1.77 10.23 -7.30
C ILE A 76 -1.16 10.07 -8.71
N ALA A 77 0.11 9.64 -8.81
CA ALA A 77 0.83 9.54 -10.07
C ALA A 77 0.10 8.71 -11.13
N ASN A 78 -0.52 7.60 -10.74
CA ASN A 78 -1.28 6.76 -11.68
C ASN A 78 -2.50 7.50 -12.25
N ALA A 79 -3.26 8.21 -11.41
CA ALA A 79 -4.43 8.96 -11.85
C ALA A 79 -4.07 10.13 -12.79
N VAL A 80 -2.98 10.86 -12.50
CA VAL A 80 -2.56 12.01 -13.31
C VAL A 80 -1.79 11.63 -14.58
N SER A 81 -1.32 10.40 -14.68
CA SER A 81 -0.62 9.90 -15.87
C SER A 81 -1.56 9.42 -16.98
N THR A 82 -2.87 9.38 -16.74
CA THR A 82 -3.87 8.98 -17.75
C THR A 82 -3.98 9.98 -18.88
N ASP A 83 -4.33 9.51 -20.09
CA ASP A 83 -4.54 10.38 -21.24
C ASP A 83 -5.66 11.39 -20.97
N HIS A 84 -6.73 10.96 -20.30
CA HIS A 84 -7.84 11.83 -19.92
C HIS A 84 -7.41 12.95 -18.96
N ALA A 85 -6.65 12.64 -17.92
CA ALA A 85 -6.14 13.65 -17.00
C ALA A 85 -5.23 14.66 -17.74
N ARG A 86 -4.37 14.18 -18.65
CA ARG A 86 -3.51 15.02 -19.47
C ARG A 86 -4.29 15.97 -20.37
N GLU A 87 -5.34 15.49 -21.01
CA GLU A 87 -6.22 16.30 -21.85
C GLU A 87 -6.94 17.40 -21.06
N GLU A 88 -7.48 17.07 -19.87
CA GLU A 88 -8.14 18.04 -19.00
C GLU A 88 -7.16 19.10 -18.47
N TRP A 89 -5.96 18.69 -18.11
CA TRP A 89 -4.95 19.61 -17.63
C TRP A 89 -4.39 20.52 -18.73
N ALA A 90 -4.28 20.01 -19.95
CA ALA A 90 -3.89 20.84 -21.11
C ALA A 90 -4.86 22.00 -21.37
N LYS A 91 -6.13 21.85 -21.01
CA LYS A 91 -7.14 22.89 -21.15
C LYS A 91 -7.08 23.96 -20.07
N THR A 92 -6.60 23.63 -18.88
CA THR A 92 -6.76 24.45 -17.67
C THR A 92 -5.45 24.92 -17.04
N ALA A 93 -4.37 24.18 -17.23
CA ALA A 93 -3.09 24.50 -16.61
C ALA A 93 -2.24 25.45 -17.45
N PRO A 94 -1.46 26.36 -16.84
CA PRO A 94 -0.42 27.10 -17.54
C PRO A 94 0.55 26.16 -18.26
N LEU A 95 0.97 26.51 -19.47
CA LEU A 95 1.86 25.70 -20.31
C LEU A 95 3.10 25.19 -19.56
N SER A 96 3.71 26.01 -18.73
CA SER A 96 4.89 25.65 -17.93
C SER A 96 4.62 24.55 -16.91
N PHE A 97 3.43 24.55 -16.32
CA PHE A 97 3.02 23.54 -15.34
C PHE A 97 2.67 22.21 -16.04
N TYR A 98 1.98 22.29 -17.17
CA TYR A 98 1.67 21.14 -18.01
C TYR A 98 2.93 20.45 -18.55
N GLU A 99 3.89 21.21 -19.06
CA GLU A 99 5.16 20.66 -19.54
C GLU A 99 5.96 19.97 -18.42
N CYS A 100 5.96 20.53 -17.21
CA CYS A 100 6.60 19.93 -16.05
C CYS A 100 5.96 18.58 -15.70
N LEU A 101 4.64 18.52 -15.67
CA LEU A 101 3.90 17.29 -15.36
C LEU A 101 4.07 16.20 -16.42
N VAL A 102 3.94 16.54 -17.69
CA VAL A 102 4.08 15.59 -18.80
C VAL A 102 5.49 15.00 -18.85
N ARG A 103 6.51 15.78 -18.50
CA ARG A 103 7.90 15.31 -18.44
C ARG A 103 8.22 14.50 -17.19
N THR A 104 7.52 14.77 -16.07
CA THR A 104 7.80 14.13 -14.79
C THR A 104 7.06 12.79 -14.63
N PHE A 105 5.88 12.69 -15.21
CA PHE A 105 5.07 11.48 -15.15
C PHE A 105 5.00 10.83 -16.53
N GLU A 106 6.02 10.01 -16.84
CA GLU A 106 5.92 9.14 -18.00
C GLU A 106 4.74 8.18 -17.84
N LYS A 107 4.15 7.76 -18.97
CA LYS A 107 3.01 6.84 -19.05
C LYS A 107 3.29 5.42 -18.52
N SER A 108 4.40 5.22 -17.83
CA SER A 108 4.71 3.97 -17.15
C SER A 108 3.90 3.88 -15.87
N SER A 109 3.00 2.93 -15.82
CA SER A 109 2.28 2.58 -14.60
C SER A 109 3.25 2.40 -13.44
N TYR A 110 3.13 3.23 -12.43
CA TYR A 110 3.84 3.00 -11.18
C TYR A 110 3.21 1.79 -10.50
N ALA A 111 3.88 0.65 -10.59
CA ALA A 111 3.44 -0.55 -9.92
C ALA A 111 3.20 -0.24 -8.44
N SER A 112 1.97 -0.39 -7.98
CA SER A 112 1.54 -0.07 -6.63
C SER A 112 0.74 -1.21 -6.02
N GLY A 113 0.80 -1.38 -4.71
CA GLY A 113 0.09 -2.41 -4.00
C GLY A 113 0.96 -3.20 -3.03
N LEU A 114 0.44 -4.33 -2.59
CA LEU A 114 1.12 -5.29 -1.73
C LEU A 114 1.72 -6.41 -2.58
N PHE A 115 3.04 -6.45 -2.68
CA PHE A 115 3.77 -7.46 -3.45
C PHE A 115 4.28 -8.61 -2.57
N GLY A 116 4.46 -8.34 -1.28
CA GLY A 116 4.89 -9.36 -0.30
C GLY A 116 6.34 -9.82 -0.47
N PRO A 117 6.65 -11.03 -0.01
CA PRO A 117 5.77 -11.94 0.73
C PRO A 117 5.39 -11.41 2.10
N VAL A 118 4.14 -11.61 2.51
CA VAL A 118 3.69 -11.30 3.88
C VAL A 118 3.99 -12.50 4.76
N CYS A 119 4.79 -12.28 5.80
CA CYS A 119 5.17 -13.34 6.73
C CYS A 119 5.20 -12.86 8.18
N ILE A 120 5.01 -13.80 9.10
CA ILE A 120 5.18 -13.57 10.54
C ILE A 120 6.44 -14.31 10.97
N ARG A 121 7.30 -13.65 11.74
CA ARG A 121 8.58 -14.18 12.16
C ARG A 121 8.95 -13.79 13.60
N GLU A 122 9.94 -14.48 14.12
CA GLU A 122 10.54 -14.23 15.44
C GLU A 122 11.26 -12.87 15.50
#